data_3f1a1e740d415818074cd062a1ec57be
#
_entry.id   3f1a1e740d415818074cd062a1ec57be
#
_cell.length_a   1.000
_cell.length_b   1.000
_cell.length_c   1.000
_cell.angle_alpha   90.00
_cell.angle_beta   90.00
_cell.angle_gamma   90.00
#
_symmetry.space_group_name_H-M   'P 1'
#
loop_
_entity.id
_entity.type
_entity.pdbx_description
1 polymer ?
#
loop_
_entity_poly.entity_id
_entity_poly.type
_entity_poly.pdbx_seq_one_letter_code
_entity_poly.pdbx_strand_id
1 'polypeptide(L)'
;MDRRVELNQKLVDLIASFGVWFWDPFSFETGDVDQSIIDTAEERVYFQPPSGYQIKYPCLVYEREGATQLSADDSSYFFQTRYSLTFITRNPDSQYLIKKVKESFPYCKYDRSFTNDNLYHEVFTLYY
;
A
#
# COMPACT_ATOMS: atom_id res chain seq x y z
N MET A 1 -7.97 -6.88 18.37
CA MET A 1 -7.61 -5.77 17.47
C MET A 1 -8.20 -6.00 16.09
N ASP A 2 -8.78 -4.97 15.51
CA ASP A 2 -9.30 -5.04 14.15
C ASP A 2 -8.16 -5.29 13.16
N ARG A 3 -8.31 -6.28 12.29
CA ARG A 3 -7.27 -6.61 11.30
C ARG A 3 -6.99 -5.45 10.35
N ARG A 4 -7.99 -4.62 10.05
CA ARG A 4 -7.77 -3.46 9.20
C ARG A 4 -6.85 -2.44 9.87
N VAL A 5 -6.99 -2.23 11.18
CA VAL A 5 -6.12 -1.32 11.91
C VAL A 5 -4.69 -1.86 11.92
N GLU A 6 -4.54 -3.16 12.12
CA GLU A 6 -3.23 -3.81 12.04
C GLU A 6 -2.63 -3.67 10.64
N LEU A 7 -3.44 -3.90 9.60
CA LEU A 7 -3.02 -3.73 8.22
C LEU A 7 -2.57 -2.30 7.96
N ASN A 8 -3.34 -1.32 8.43
CA ASN A 8 -2.99 0.09 8.26
C ASN A 8 -1.60 0.38 8.80
N GLN A 9 -1.30 -0.12 9.98
CA GLN A 9 0.03 0.08 10.58
C GLN A 9 1.12 -0.58 9.74
N LYS A 10 0.87 -1.78 9.24
CA LYS A 10 1.84 -2.47 8.36
C LYS A 10 2.07 -1.70 7.06
N LEU A 11 1.03 -1.09 6.51
CA LEU A 11 1.17 -0.27 5.30
C LEU A 11 1.95 1.01 5.57
N VAL A 12 1.72 1.64 6.72
CA VAL A 12 2.51 2.80 7.14
C VAL A 12 3.98 2.42 7.27
N ASP A 13 4.26 1.30 7.92
CA ASP A 13 5.63 0.81 8.10
C ASP A 13 6.30 0.51 6.75
N LEU A 14 5.54 -0.05 5.81
CA LEU A 14 6.04 -0.35 4.48
C LEU A 14 6.44 0.93 3.74
N ILE A 15 5.56 1.95 3.74
CA ILE A 15 5.85 3.22 3.10
C ILE A 15 7.07 3.89 3.74
N ALA A 16 7.15 3.88 5.06
CA ALA A 16 8.30 4.43 5.77
C ALA A 16 9.60 3.70 5.38
N SER A 17 9.53 2.40 5.13
CA SER A 17 10.70 1.61 4.76
C SER A 17 11.26 1.95 3.38
N PHE A 18 10.47 2.56 2.51
CA PHE A 18 10.96 3.02 1.21
C PHE A 18 11.95 4.17 1.35
N GLY A 19 11.87 4.92 2.44
CA GLY A 19 12.77 6.05 2.68
C GLY A 19 12.65 7.13 1.62
N VAL A 20 13.79 7.72 1.29
CA VAL A 20 13.83 8.86 0.35
C VAL A 20 13.28 8.49 -1.03
N TRP A 21 13.41 7.23 -1.44
CA TRP A 21 12.93 6.77 -2.74
C TRP A 21 11.46 7.12 -2.99
N PHE A 22 10.64 6.98 -1.96
CA PHE A 22 9.19 7.20 -2.08
C PHE A 22 8.85 8.68 -2.26
N TRP A 23 9.64 9.57 -1.62
CA TRP A 23 9.32 10.99 -1.54
C TRP A 23 9.98 11.82 -2.65
N ASP A 24 11.15 11.42 -3.13
CA ASP A 24 11.92 12.16 -4.12
C ASP A 24 11.97 11.39 -5.44
N PRO A 25 11.32 11.89 -6.52
CA PRO A 25 11.24 11.17 -7.79
C PRO A 25 12.59 11.00 -8.48
N PHE A 26 13.59 11.78 -8.09
CA PHE A 26 14.93 11.72 -8.68
C PHE A 26 15.95 10.99 -7.82
N SER A 27 15.52 10.49 -6.67
CA SER A 27 16.41 9.77 -5.78
C SER A 27 16.37 8.28 -6.06
N PHE A 28 17.53 7.66 -6.13
CA PHE A 28 17.69 6.21 -6.20
C PHE A 28 18.20 5.64 -4.88
N GLU A 29 18.32 6.49 -3.86
CA GLU A 29 18.76 6.08 -2.55
C GLU A 29 17.55 5.69 -1.70
N THR A 30 17.69 4.60 -0.98
CA THR A 30 16.67 4.13 -0.04
C THR A 30 17.08 4.47 1.39
N GLY A 31 17.65 5.61 1.59
CA GLY A 31 18.30 6.06 2.81
C GLY A 31 17.66 5.62 4.14
N ASP A 32 18.26 6.04 5.22
CA ASP A 32 17.80 5.68 6.56
C ASP A 32 16.41 6.24 6.84
N VAL A 33 15.61 5.45 7.53
CA VAL A 33 14.28 5.86 7.97
C VAL A 33 14.44 6.65 9.27
N ASP A 34 14.03 7.93 9.27
CA ASP A 34 14.02 8.73 10.49
C ASP A 34 12.57 9.02 10.92
N GLN A 35 12.41 9.69 12.06
CA GLN A 35 11.09 9.92 12.62
C GLN A 35 10.23 10.83 11.72
N SER A 36 10.83 11.76 10.98
CA SER A 36 10.07 12.64 10.09
C SER A 36 9.47 11.85 8.93
N ILE A 37 10.17 10.84 8.42
CA ILE A 37 9.66 9.95 7.37
C ILE A 37 8.50 9.11 7.92
N ILE A 38 8.64 8.58 9.13
CA ILE A 38 7.58 7.79 9.78
C ILE A 38 6.32 8.65 9.97
N ASP A 39 6.48 9.86 10.50
CA ASP A 39 5.35 10.77 10.72
C ASP A 39 4.66 11.13 9.42
N THR A 40 5.43 11.38 8.36
CA THR A 40 4.86 11.68 7.06
C THR A 40 4.14 10.48 6.47
N ALA A 41 4.69 9.27 6.66
CA ALA A 41 4.06 8.06 6.17
C ALA A 41 2.68 7.84 6.81
N GLU A 42 2.54 8.12 8.09
CA GLU A 42 1.25 8.01 8.79
C GLU A 42 0.18 8.91 8.17
N GLU A 43 0.57 10.05 7.64
CA GLU A 43 -0.34 11.00 7.00
C GLU A 43 -0.64 10.67 5.54
N ARG A 44 0.01 9.68 4.97
CA ARG A 44 -0.07 9.36 3.53
C ARG A 44 -0.66 7.99 3.22
N VAL A 45 -1.24 7.34 4.22
CA VAL A 45 -1.98 6.08 4.03
C VAL A 45 -3.45 6.39 4.23
N TYR A 46 -4.24 6.23 3.16
CA TYR A 46 -5.67 6.58 3.16
C TYR A 46 -6.51 5.32 2.95
N PHE A 47 -7.44 5.08 3.86
CA PHE A 47 -8.41 4.00 3.73
C PHE A 47 -9.74 4.56 3.25
N GLN A 48 -10.13 4.17 2.03
CA GLN A 48 -11.42 4.56 1.43
C GLN A 48 -11.75 6.04 1.65
N PRO A 49 -10.86 6.95 1.19
CA PRO A 49 -11.10 8.37 1.42
C PRO A 49 -12.39 8.81 0.70
N PRO A 50 -13.19 9.67 1.34
CA PRO A 50 -14.43 10.14 0.72
C PRO A 50 -14.14 10.98 -0.51
N SER A 51 -15.12 11.02 -1.43
CA SER A 51 -15.04 11.87 -2.61
C SER A 51 -14.81 13.32 -2.21
N GLY A 52 -13.86 13.99 -2.88
CA GLY A 52 -13.52 15.37 -2.59
C GLY A 52 -12.48 15.55 -1.48
N TYR A 53 -12.05 14.47 -0.82
CA TYR A 53 -10.99 14.57 0.16
C TYR A 53 -9.67 14.92 -0.53
N GLN A 54 -8.93 15.88 0.03
CA GLN A 54 -7.66 16.31 -0.56
C GLN A 54 -6.55 15.35 -0.16
N ILE A 55 -6.16 14.52 -1.12
CA ILE A 55 -5.09 13.56 -0.94
C ILE A 55 -3.75 14.22 -1.24
N LYS A 56 -2.76 14.02 -0.38
CA LYS A 56 -1.40 14.50 -0.60
C LYS A 56 -0.55 13.41 -1.22
N TYR A 57 0.20 13.73 -2.24
CA TYR A 57 1.05 12.80 -2.97
C TYR A 57 2.52 13.01 -2.62
N PRO A 58 3.35 11.97 -2.64
CA PRO A 58 3.02 10.57 -2.87
C PRO A 58 2.23 9.94 -1.72
N CYS A 59 1.51 8.85 -1.99
CA CYS A 59 0.65 8.24 -0.99
C CYS A 59 0.30 6.79 -1.34
N LEU A 60 -0.38 6.14 -0.40
CA LEU A 60 -1.01 4.85 -0.61
C LEU A 60 -2.49 5.00 -0.30
N VAL A 61 -3.33 4.62 -1.26
CA VAL A 61 -4.77 4.55 -1.07
C VAL A 61 -5.16 3.08 -1.12
N TYR A 62 -5.92 2.63 -0.15
CA TYR A 62 -6.42 1.26 -0.19
C TYR A 62 -7.90 1.21 0.15
N GLU A 63 -8.57 0.19 -0.38
CA GLU A 63 -9.98 0.00 -0.16
C GLU A 63 -10.32 -1.48 -0.07
N ARG A 64 -11.41 -1.77 0.64
CA ARG A 64 -11.91 -3.13 0.76
C ARG A 64 -12.73 -3.45 -0.47
N GLU A 65 -12.41 -4.57 -1.13
CA GLU A 65 -13.15 -5.00 -2.33
C GLU A 65 -14.03 -6.21 -2.07
N GLY A 66 -13.79 -6.93 -1.01
CA GLY A 66 -14.57 -8.13 -0.72
C GLY A 66 -13.88 -9.00 0.31
N ALA A 67 -14.34 -10.23 0.42
CA ALA A 67 -13.79 -11.19 1.34
C ALA A 67 -13.73 -12.58 0.71
N THR A 68 -12.71 -13.33 1.08
CA THR A 68 -12.55 -14.72 0.70
C THR A 68 -12.72 -15.59 1.93
N GLN A 69 -13.57 -16.60 1.81
CA GLN A 69 -13.83 -17.55 2.89
C GLN A 69 -13.61 -18.95 2.35
N LEU A 70 -12.74 -19.70 3.01
CA LEU A 70 -12.55 -21.10 2.72
C LEU A 70 -13.30 -21.90 3.78
N SER A 71 -14.09 -22.84 3.31
CA SER A 71 -14.92 -23.69 4.16
C SER A 71 -14.66 -25.15 3.88
N ALA A 72 -14.81 -25.98 4.92
CA ALA A 72 -14.86 -27.42 4.79
C ALA A 72 -15.84 -27.94 5.84
N ASP A 73 -16.67 -28.93 5.47
CA ASP A 73 -17.67 -29.51 6.34
C ASP A 73 -18.58 -28.46 7.00
N ASP A 74 -18.99 -27.46 6.22
CA ASP A 74 -19.82 -26.34 6.64
C ASP A 74 -19.19 -25.43 7.70
N SER A 75 -17.89 -25.56 7.93
CA SER A 75 -17.16 -24.71 8.85
C SER A 75 -16.18 -23.82 8.09
N SER A 76 -16.06 -22.57 8.56
CA SER A 76 -15.08 -21.63 7.99
C SER A 76 -13.72 -21.89 8.60
N TYR A 77 -12.75 -22.28 7.78
CA TYR A 77 -11.36 -22.44 8.21
C TYR A 77 -10.56 -21.18 8.13
N PHE A 78 -10.89 -20.35 7.14
CA PHE A 78 -10.01 -19.29 6.74
C PHE A 78 -10.84 -18.13 6.21
N PHE A 79 -10.55 -16.95 6.72
CA PHE A 79 -11.22 -15.73 6.28
C PHE A 79 -10.18 -14.66 6.03
N GLN A 80 -10.18 -14.16 4.81
CA GLN A 80 -9.34 -13.01 4.44
C GLN A 80 -10.18 -11.98 3.72
N THR A 81 -9.94 -10.73 4.04
CA THR A 81 -10.54 -9.62 3.31
C THR A 81 -9.66 -9.29 2.11
N ARG A 82 -10.29 -9.07 0.96
CA ARG A 82 -9.58 -8.63 -0.23
C ARG A 82 -9.54 -7.11 -0.27
N TYR A 83 -8.35 -6.58 -0.42
CA TYR A 83 -8.12 -5.15 -0.53
C TYR A 83 -7.48 -4.82 -1.85
N SER A 84 -7.80 -3.63 -2.39
CA SER A 84 -7.06 -3.04 -3.50
C SER A 84 -6.12 -2.00 -2.92
N LEU A 85 -4.83 -2.12 -3.23
CA LEU A 85 -3.80 -1.17 -2.81
C LEU A 85 -3.35 -0.39 -4.04
N THR A 86 -3.36 0.94 -3.96
CA THR A 86 -2.83 1.78 -5.02
C THR A 86 -1.75 2.67 -4.46
N PHE A 87 -0.51 2.42 -4.86
CA PHE A 87 0.63 3.28 -4.52
C PHE A 87 0.75 4.36 -5.59
N ILE A 88 0.67 5.61 -5.18
CA ILE A 88 0.73 6.76 -6.10
C ILE A 88 2.01 7.51 -5.82
N THR A 89 2.94 7.48 -6.77
CA THR A 89 4.27 8.06 -6.60
C THR A 89 4.65 8.95 -7.78
N ARG A 90 5.72 9.71 -7.61
CA ARG A 90 6.31 10.50 -8.68
C ARG A 90 7.54 9.82 -9.27
N ASN A 91 7.92 8.67 -8.75
CA ASN A 91 9.10 7.93 -9.20
C ASN A 91 8.70 6.90 -10.24
N PRO A 92 9.27 6.95 -11.46
CA PRO A 92 8.91 6.00 -12.52
C PRO A 92 9.46 4.60 -12.32
N ASP A 93 10.43 4.42 -11.42
CA ASP A 93 11.04 3.12 -11.17
C ASP A 93 10.22 2.33 -10.15
N SER A 94 9.31 1.52 -10.66
CA SER A 94 8.39 0.74 -9.83
C SER A 94 8.96 -0.62 -9.38
N GLN A 95 10.10 -1.05 -9.92
CA GLN A 95 10.65 -2.37 -9.61
C GLN A 95 10.94 -2.54 -8.12
N TYR A 96 11.52 -1.52 -7.51
CA TYR A 96 11.83 -1.56 -6.08
C TYR A 96 10.56 -1.64 -5.23
N LEU A 97 9.54 -0.86 -5.60
CA LEU A 97 8.26 -0.86 -4.90
C LEU A 97 7.59 -2.24 -4.98
N ILE A 98 7.50 -2.80 -6.19
CA ILE A 98 6.88 -4.11 -6.41
C ILE A 98 7.57 -5.18 -5.57
N LYS A 99 8.89 -5.19 -5.58
CA LYS A 99 9.67 -6.15 -4.81
C LYS A 99 9.39 -6.05 -3.32
N LYS A 100 9.42 -4.83 -2.79
CA LYS A 100 9.18 -4.58 -1.36
C LYS A 100 7.79 -5.00 -0.93
N VAL A 101 6.78 -4.69 -1.74
CA VAL A 101 5.39 -5.06 -1.43
C VAL A 101 5.24 -6.57 -1.37
N LYS A 102 5.80 -7.27 -2.33
CA LYS A 102 5.71 -8.74 -2.38
C LYS A 102 6.47 -9.41 -1.23
N GLU A 103 7.58 -8.82 -0.82
CA GLU A 103 8.34 -9.34 0.33
C GLU A 103 7.59 -9.13 1.64
N SER A 104 6.84 -8.04 1.76
CA SER A 104 6.13 -7.69 2.98
C SER A 104 4.80 -8.42 3.14
N PHE A 105 4.15 -8.76 2.03
CA PHE A 105 2.84 -9.39 2.04
C PHE A 105 2.84 -10.63 1.15
N PRO A 106 2.82 -11.84 1.74
CA PRO A 106 2.87 -13.09 0.95
C PRO A 106 1.65 -13.31 0.07
N TYR A 107 0.50 -12.76 0.44
CA TYR A 107 -0.73 -12.94 -0.34
C TYR A 107 -1.10 -11.67 -1.10
N CYS A 108 -0.11 -11.09 -1.75
CA CYS A 108 -0.29 -9.87 -2.52
C CYS A 108 0.07 -10.11 -3.98
N LYS A 109 -0.81 -9.67 -4.88
CA LYS A 109 -0.63 -9.82 -6.32
C LYS A 109 -0.54 -8.45 -6.97
N TYR A 110 0.45 -8.27 -7.83
CA TYR A 110 0.56 -7.07 -8.66
C TYR A 110 -0.45 -7.14 -9.79
N ASP A 111 -1.33 -6.15 -9.89
CA ASP A 111 -2.37 -6.13 -10.92
C ASP A 111 -1.96 -5.34 -12.16
N ARG A 112 -1.67 -4.05 -11.98
CA ARG A 112 -1.38 -3.18 -13.12
C ARG A 112 -0.73 -1.89 -12.66
N SER A 113 -0.22 -1.13 -13.65
CA SER A 113 0.22 0.24 -13.42
C SER A 113 -0.39 1.15 -14.47
N PHE A 114 -0.55 2.42 -14.12
CA PHE A 114 -0.97 3.43 -15.07
C PHE A 114 -0.45 4.80 -14.59
N THR A 115 -0.46 5.77 -15.52
CA THR A 115 -0.01 7.13 -15.23
C THR A 115 -1.19 8.07 -15.39
N ASN A 116 -1.40 8.94 -14.41
CA ASN A 116 -2.44 9.94 -14.44
C ASN A 116 -1.95 11.19 -13.72
N ASP A 117 -2.14 12.37 -14.31
CA ASP A 117 -1.71 13.65 -13.74
C ASP A 117 -0.23 13.68 -13.36
N ASN A 118 0.63 13.04 -14.18
CA ASN A 118 2.07 12.91 -13.97
C ASN A 118 2.43 12.12 -12.71
N LEU A 119 1.50 11.29 -12.23
CA LEU A 119 1.70 10.41 -11.09
C LEU A 119 1.61 8.96 -11.55
N TYR A 120 2.51 8.13 -11.02
CA TYR A 120 2.56 6.71 -11.34
C TYR A 120 1.75 5.94 -10.32
N HIS A 121 0.77 5.17 -10.82
CA HIS A 121 -0.14 4.37 -9.99
C HIS A 121 0.22 2.91 -10.14
N GLU A 122 0.55 2.27 -9.03
CA GLU A 122 0.86 0.84 -8.97
C GLU A 122 -0.23 0.14 -8.16
N VAL A 123 -0.99 -0.73 -8.80
CA VAL A 123 -2.17 -1.35 -8.19
C VAL A 123 -1.89 -2.81 -7.85
N PHE A 124 -2.24 -3.19 -6.63
CA PHE A 124 -2.08 -4.55 -6.11
C PHE A 124 -3.40 -5.04 -5.54
N THR A 125 -3.58 -6.36 -5.56
CA THR A 125 -4.64 -7.02 -4.82
C THR A 125 -4.02 -7.74 -3.63
N LEU A 126 -4.51 -7.45 -2.44
CA LEU A 126 -4.01 -8.00 -1.19
C LEU A 126 -5.10 -8.79 -0.48
N TYR A 127 -4.75 -10.00 -0.03
CA TYR A 127 -5.59 -10.79 0.85
C TYR A 127 -4.99 -10.75 2.24
N TYR A 128 -5.76 -10.22 3.18
CA TYR A 128 -5.30 -10.02 4.56
C TYR A 128 -6.41 -10.34 5.61
#